data_b69a29ec386e9e75af72accaffe4e0f9
#
_entry.id   b69a29ec386e9e75af72accaffe4e0f9
#
_cell.length_a   1.000
_cell.length_b   1.000
_cell.length_c   1.000
_cell.angle_alpha   90.00
_cell.angle_beta   90.00
_cell.angle_gamma   90.00
#
_symmetry.space_group_name_H-M   'P 1'
#
loop_
_entity.id
_entity.type
_entity.pdbx_description
1 polymer ?
#
loop_
_entity_poly.entity_id
_entity_poly.type
_entity_poly.pdbx_seq_one_letter_code
_entity_poly.pdbx_strand_id
1 'polypeptide(L)'
;MGKYAFGLSTGGVPELTHEDFVRMEKVGVTALELSFSYDRFKTVPWKTVAERAKDHGMELWSFHLPFMPFDKININCRDKAFRDYSVAYVSEYIKIATDLGIKTIVVHPSAEPNEEHEREELIGYSQDSLVKLADVAAEGGAIIAVENLPRTCLGRNSADIKKLISVDDRLKVCFDTNHLTCQSIRDFILDVGDKIVTTHFSDYDFVDEKHWLPGEGQIDWPDLFATLDQVGYQGPIIYEVDFDEYNATALASQKRLQLEAFTDNYQFLKRCFTQK
;
A
#
# COMPACT_ATOMS: atom_id res chain seq x y z
N MET A 1 -20.72 7.72 11.09
CA MET A 1 -19.51 7.37 10.36
C MET A 1 -19.36 5.85 10.42
N GLY A 2 -18.86 5.20 9.36
CA GLY A 2 -18.53 3.77 9.41
C GLY A 2 -17.37 3.52 10.38
N LYS A 3 -17.15 2.24 10.74
CA LYS A 3 -16.06 1.84 11.63
C LYS A 3 -14.67 2.20 11.09
N TYR A 4 -14.51 2.07 9.77
CA TYR A 4 -13.27 2.39 9.05
C TYR A 4 -13.49 3.61 8.17
N ALA A 5 -12.48 4.47 8.05
CA ALA A 5 -12.48 5.55 7.07
C ALA A 5 -12.35 4.97 5.65
N PHE A 6 -12.99 5.62 4.69
CA PHE A 6 -12.90 5.26 3.29
C PHE A 6 -11.69 5.95 2.66
N GLY A 7 -10.71 5.17 2.24
CA GLY A 7 -9.48 5.65 1.64
C GLY A 7 -9.28 5.18 0.21
N LEU A 8 -8.42 5.90 -0.50
CA LEU A 8 -8.05 5.60 -1.88
C LEU A 8 -6.54 5.80 -2.09
N SER A 9 -5.88 4.81 -2.71
CA SER A 9 -4.53 5.00 -3.24
C SER A 9 -4.60 5.76 -4.56
N THR A 10 -3.74 6.76 -4.71
CA THR A 10 -3.71 7.61 -5.91
C THR A 10 -2.94 7.00 -7.08
N GLY A 11 -2.40 5.78 -6.92
CA GLY A 11 -1.66 5.07 -7.96
C GLY A 11 -2.42 4.89 -9.27
N GLY A 12 -3.74 4.72 -9.18
CA GLY A 12 -4.65 4.65 -10.31
C GLY A 12 -5.13 6.01 -10.86
N VAL A 13 -4.72 7.15 -10.26
CA VAL A 13 -5.14 8.51 -10.68
C VAL A 13 -3.93 9.27 -11.22
N PRO A 14 -3.79 9.43 -12.54
CA PRO A 14 -2.53 9.92 -13.14
C PRO A 14 -2.19 11.37 -12.81
N GLU A 15 -3.20 12.22 -12.62
CA GLU A 15 -3.00 13.63 -12.38
C GLU A 15 -3.93 14.16 -11.31
N LEU A 16 -3.65 14.15 -10.06
CA LEU A 16 -4.50 14.69 -9.00
C LEU A 16 -4.92 16.16 -9.28
N THR A 17 -5.85 16.32 -10.22
CA THR A 17 -6.43 17.60 -10.60
C THR A 17 -7.43 18.07 -9.54
N HIS A 18 -7.88 19.31 -9.60
CA HIS A 18 -8.96 19.79 -8.72
C HIS A 18 -10.24 18.98 -8.92
N GLU A 19 -10.57 18.63 -10.17
CA GLU A 19 -11.75 17.82 -10.49
C GLU A 19 -11.70 16.42 -9.86
N ASP A 20 -10.52 15.81 -9.78
CA ASP A 20 -10.36 14.50 -9.12
C ASP A 20 -10.70 14.60 -7.63
N PHE A 21 -10.27 15.66 -6.94
CA PHE A 21 -10.62 15.85 -5.52
C PHE A 21 -12.12 16.10 -5.33
N VAL A 22 -12.76 16.87 -6.21
CA VAL A 22 -14.23 17.06 -6.20
C VAL A 22 -14.95 15.73 -6.35
N ARG A 23 -14.50 14.87 -7.27
CA ARG A 23 -15.06 13.53 -7.51
C ARG A 23 -14.84 12.60 -6.32
N MET A 24 -13.64 12.59 -5.74
CA MET A 24 -13.32 11.79 -4.55
C MET A 24 -14.18 12.20 -3.34
N GLU A 25 -14.34 13.50 -3.10
CA GLU A 25 -15.24 14.01 -2.06
C GLU A 25 -16.68 13.56 -2.27
N LYS A 26 -17.18 13.67 -3.50
CA LYS A 26 -18.54 13.27 -3.87
C LYS A 26 -18.81 11.79 -3.63
N VAL A 27 -17.83 10.91 -3.83
CA VAL A 27 -17.97 9.47 -3.57
C VAL A 27 -17.70 9.10 -2.11
N GLY A 28 -17.25 10.06 -1.29
CA GLY A 28 -17.10 9.89 0.15
C GLY A 28 -15.70 9.46 0.61
N VAL A 29 -14.67 9.64 -0.21
CA VAL A 29 -13.26 9.41 0.17
C VAL A 29 -12.88 10.41 1.26
N THR A 30 -12.27 9.92 2.33
CA THR A 30 -11.85 10.72 3.49
C THR A 30 -10.39 10.53 3.87
N ALA A 31 -9.71 9.56 3.26
CA ALA A 31 -8.28 9.31 3.45
C ALA A 31 -7.61 9.04 2.10
N LEU A 32 -6.39 9.50 1.92
CA LEU A 32 -5.61 9.27 0.71
C LEU A 32 -4.27 8.63 1.04
N GLU A 33 -3.91 7.66 0.23
CA GLU A 33 -2.52 7.28 0.04
C GLU A 33 -1.97 7.97 -1.19
N LEU A 34 -0.85 8.67 -1.04
CA LEU A 34 -0.15 9.26 -2.18
C LEU A 34 0.78 8.21 -2.80
N SER A 35 0.45 7.77 -4.00
CA SER A 35 1.21 6.83 -4.81
C SER A 35 1.30 7.32 -6.25
N PHE A 36 2.48 7.23 -6.85
CA PHE A 36 2.71 7.70 -8.23
C PHE A 36 3.76 6.83 -8.93
N SER A 37 3.77 6.86 -10.25
CA SER A 37 4.86 6.26 -11.02
C SER A 37 6.20 6.99 -10.80
N TYR A 38 7.31 6.29 -10.98
CA TYR A 38 8.68 6.80 -10.78
C TYR A 38 8.93 8.17 -11.42
N ASP A 39 8.48 8.37 -12.66
CA ASP A 39 8.71 9.62 -13.37
C ASP A 39 7.82 10.75 -12.84
N ARG A 40 6.62 10.42 -12.38
CA ARG A 40 5.67 11.39 -11.79
C ARG A 40 6.15 11.95 -10.46
N PHE A 41 6.79 11.15 -9.61
CA PHE A 41 7.28 11.61 -8.31
C PHE A 41 8.09 12.91 -8.38
N LYS A 42 8.84 13.11 -9.48
CA LYS A 42 9.67 14.32 -9.68
C LYS A 42 8.87 15.58 -10.04
N THR A 43 7.64 15.42 -10.50
CA THR A 43 6.84 16.52 -11.06
C THR A 43 5.56 16.81 -10.28
N VAL A 44 5.28 16.03 -9.23
CA VAL A 44 4.08 16.23 -8.41
C VAL A 44 4.17 17.58 -7.68
N PRO A 45 3.15 18.42 -7.78
CA PRO A 45 3.09 19.66 -7.03
C PRO A 45 2.62 19.41 -5.59
N TRP A 46 3.47 18.81 -4.76
CA TRP A 46 3.18 18.25 -3.44
C TRP A 46 2.34 19.17 -2.54
N LYS A 47 2.72 20.45 -2.45
CA LYS A 47 1.98 21.43 -1.63
C LYS A 47 0.57 21.62 -2.15
N THR A 48 0.38 21.75 -3.46
CA THR A 48 -0.94 21.90 -4.06
C THR A 48 -1.80 20.66 -3.85
N VAL A 49 -1.21 19.46 -3.92
CA VAL A 49 -1.91 18.21 -3.60
C VAL A 49 -2.39 18.21 -2.15
N ALA A 50 -1.52 18.57 -1.21
CA ALA A 50 -1.87 18.62 0.21
C ALA A 50 -2.94 19.70 0.52
N GLU A 51 -2.84 20.88 -0.08
CA GLU A 51 -3.85 21.93 0.04
C GLU A 51 -5.22 21.45 -0.48
N ARG A 52 -5.26 20.84 -1.65
CA ARG A 52 -6.49 20.27 -2.22
C ARG A 52 -7.09 19.19 -1.32
N ALA A 53 -6.28 18.23 -0.85
CA ALA A 53 -6.75 17.19 0.06
C ALA A 53 -7.42 17.81 1.30
N LYS A 54 -6.78 18.82 1.91
CA LYS A 54 -7.30 19.53 3.06
C LYS A 54 -8.60 20.29 2.74
N ASP A 55 -8.67 21.00 1.61
CA ASP A 55 -9.84 21.78 1.19
C ASP A 55 -11.06 20.89 0.96
N HIS A 56 -10.85 19.63 0.56
CA HIS A 56 -11.89 18.62 0.36
C HIS A 56 -12.06 17.66 1.55
N GLY A 57 -11.47 17.97 2.72
CA GLY A 57 -11.66 17.19 3.95
C GLY A 57 -11.04 15.79 3.93
N MET A 58 -10.02 15.58 3.12
CA MET A 58 -9.30 14.30 3.01
C MET A 58 -8.01 14.34 3.81
N GLU A 59 -7.79 13.33 4.64
CA GLU A 59 -6.54 13.11 5.34
C GLU A 59 -5.50 12.48 4.41
N LEU A 60 -4.28 13.01 4.37
CA LEU A 60 -3.14 12.34 3.76
C LEU A 60 -2.65 11.27 4.75
N TRP A 61 -3.15 10.05 4.61
CA TRP A 61 -2.93 8.94 5.55
C TRP A 61 -1.58 8.29 5.38
N SER A 62 -1.24 7.90 4.15
CA SER A 62 -0.02 7.19 3.82
C SER A 62 0.64 7.72 2.55
N PHE A 63 1.91 7.38 2.42
CA PHE A 63 2.72 7.69 1.25
C PHE A 63 3.40 6.42 0.78
N HIS A 64 3.07 5.96 -0.41
CA HIS A 64 3.69 4.81 -1.03
C HIS A 64 4.97 5.24 -1.75
N LEU A 65 6.11 4.70 -1.33
CA LEU A 65 7.39 4.98 -1.96
C LEU A 65 7.45 4.40 -3.38
N PRO A 66 8.16 5.05 -4.32
CA PRO A 66 8.40 4.45 -5.63
C PRO A 66 9.20 3.15 -5.46
N PHE A 67 8.76 2.07 -6.12
CA PHE A 67 9.37 0.75 -6.03
C PHE A 67 9.85 0.20 -7.38
N MET A 68 9.40 0.76 -8.49
CA MET A 68 9.78 0.35 -9.84
C MET A 68 10.08 1.57 -10.73
N PRO A 69 10.82 1.43 -11.85
CA PRO A 69 11.37 0.18 -12.41
C PRO A 69 12.56 -0.36 -11.57
N PHE A 70 12.71 -1.68 -11.52
CA PHE A 70 13.71 -2.36 -10.68
C PHE A 70 15.17 -2.13 -11.09
N ASP A 71 15.40 -1.66 -12.30
CA ASP A 71 16.70 -1.20 -12.79
C ASP A 71 17.05 0.23 -12.33
N LYS A 72 16.10 0.94 -11.74
CA LYS A 72 16.28 2.29 -11.19
C LYS A 72 16.16 2.34 -9.67
N ILE A 73 15.37 1.45 -9.07
CA ILE A 73 15.18 1.34 -7.62
C ILE A 73 15.15 -0.13 -7.22
N ASN A 74 16.02 -0.52 -6.30
CA ASN A 74 15.98 -1.84 -5.70
C ASN A 74 16.68 -1.82 -4.34
N ILE A 75 15.91 -1.81 -3.26
CA ILE A 75 16.41 -1.72 -1.88
C ILE A 75 16.94 -3.05 -1.33
N ASN A 76 16.73 -4.18 -2.03
CA ASN A 76 17.27 -5.49 -1.68
C ASN A 76 18.38 -5.96 -2.65
N CYS A 77 18.90 -5.06 -3.51
CA CYS A 77 19.92 -5.39 -4.49
C CYS A 77 21.21 -5.86 -3.84
N ARG A 78 21.86 -6.88 -4.42
CA ARG A 78 23.19 -7.33 -3.99
C ARG A 78 24.28 -6.29 -4.21
N ASP A 79 24.21 -5.55 -5.30
CA ASP A 79 25.11 -4.41 -5.52
C ASP A 79 24.84 -3.34 -4.45
N LYS A 80 25.78 -3.24 -3.52
CA LYS A 80 25.69 -2.30 -2.40
C LYS A 80 25.59 -0.84 -2.86
N ALA A 81 26.30 -0.47 -3.91
CA ALA A 81 26.30 0.91 -4.38
C ALA A 81 24.94 1.27 -4.98
N PHE A 82 24.33 0.37 -5.74
CA PHE A 82 22.98 0.56 -6.27
C PHE A 82 21.90 0.49 -5.17
N ARG A 83 22.06 -0.40 -4.19
CA ARG A 83 21.17 -0.44 -3.02
C ARG A 83 21.23 0.84 -2.19
N ASP A 84 22.43 1.35 -1.90
CA ASP A 84 22.60 2.61 -1.17
C ASP A 84 22.03 3.82 -1.95
N TYR A 85 22.21 3.84 -3.27
CA TYR A 85 21.56 4.83 -4.13
C TYR A 85 20.03 4.72 -4.04
N SER A 86 19.47 3.52 -4.12
CA SER A 86 18.03 3.30 -4.04
C SER A 86 17.46 3.79 -2.71
N VAL A 87 18.13 3.46 -1.59
CA VAL A 87 17.75 3.95 -0.25
C VAL A 87 17.81 5.47 -0.19
N ALA A 88 18.90 6.09 -0.66
CA ALA A 88 19.04 7.55 -0.66
C ALA A 88 17.93 8.21 -1.51
N TYR A 89 17.65 7.64 -2.68
CA TYR A 89 16.61 8.15 -3.58
C TYR A 89 15.22 8.13 -2.92
N VAL A 90 14.79 7.01 -2.35
CA VAL A 90 13.46 6.94 -1.72
C VAL A 90 13.41 7.73 -0.41
N SER A 91 14.53 7.94 0.27
CA SER A 91 14.62 8.78 1.47
C SER A 91 14.24 10.24 1.22
N GLU A 92 14.49 10.76 0.02
CA GLU A 92 14.05 12.12 -0.35
C GLU A 92 12.51 12.22 -0.35
N TYR A 93 11.82 11.16 -0.76
CA TYR A 93 10.35 11.14 -0.73
C TYR A 93 9.78 10.92 0.66
N ILE A 94 10.49 10.21 1.55
CA ILE A 94 10.12 10.15 2.97
C ILE A 94 10.13 11.55 3.58
N LYS A 95 11.16 12.36 3.30
CA LYS A 95 11.23 13.75 3.79
C LYS A 95 10.06 14.59 3.24
N ILE A 96 9.76 14.47 1.94
CA ILE A 96 8.60 15.15 1.35
C ILE A 96 7.32 14.74 2.07
N ALA A 97 7.09 13.44 2.26
CA ALA A 97 5.91 12.93 2.94
C ALA A 97 5.78 13.47 4.37
N THR A 98 6.87 13.47 5.13
CA THR A 98 6.88 13.99 6.51
C THR A 98 6.67 15.51 6.55
N ASP A 99 7.19 16.27 5.59
CA ASP A 99 6.94 17.71 5.44
C ASP A 99 5.45 18.01 5.13
N LEU A 100 4.74 17.08 4.48
CA LEU A 100 3.29 17.14 4.27
C LEU A 100 2.49 16.67 5.50
N GLY A 101 3.14 16.24 6.56
CA GLY A 101 2.53 15.74 7.79
C GLY A 101 2.12 14.27 7.76
N ILE A 102 2.45 13.53 6.71
CA ILE A 102 2.15 12.09 6.58
C ILE A 102 2.99 11.29 7.59
N LYS A 103 2.35 10.32 8.26
CA LYS A 103 2.98 9.55 9.34
C LYS A 103 3.20 8.07 9.01
N THR A 104 2.65 7.59 7.89
CA THR A 104 2.76 6.20 7.46
C THR A 104 3.39 6.14 6.07
N ILE A 105 4.55 5.50 5.96
CA ILE A 105 5.30 5.38 4.71
C ILE A 105 5.29 3.91 4.29
N VAL A 106 4.64 3.61 3.18
CA VAL A 106 4.58 2.24 2.63
C VAL A 106 5.80 1.98 1.77
N VAL A 107 6.40 0.80 1.93
CA VAL A 107 7.58 0.37 1.18
C VAL A 107 7.47 -1.08 0.73
N HIS A 108 7.80 -1.33 -0.52
CA HIS A 108 8.06 -2.68 -1.03
C HIS A 108 9.42 -3.17 -0.51
N PRO A 109 9.50 -4.32 0.19
CA PRO A 109 10.76 -4.82 0.73
C PRO A 109 11.70 -5.37 -0.34
N SER A 110 11.21 -5.61 -1.57
CA SER A 110 12.05 -6.14 -2.64
C SER A 110 11.57 -5.80 -4.04
N ALA A 111 12.49 -5.91 -4.99
CA ALA A 111 12.17 -6.17 -6.39
C ALA A 111 11.80 -7.64 -6.60
N GLU A 112 11.45 -8.02 -7.85
CA GLU A 112 11.30 -9.42 -8.30
C GLU A 112 11.91 -9.62 -9.69
N PRO A 113 12.26 -10.86 -10.08
CA PRO A 113 12.14 -12.09 -9.30
C PRO A 113 13.24 -12.25 -8.23
N ASN A 114 12.93 -13.01 -7.16
CA ASN A 114 13.93 -13.46 -6.19
C ASN A 114 13.95 -15.01 -6.18
N GLU A 115 15.14 -15.59 -6.34
CA GLU A 115 15.30 -17.04 -6.33
C GLU A 115 15.20 -17.60 -4.90
N GLU A 116 14.59 -18.76 -4.74
CA GLU A 116 14.33 -19.35 -3.43
C GLU A 116 15.61 -19.55 -2.59
N HIS A 117 16.69 -19.99 -3.23
CA HIS A 117 17.97 -20.25 -2.55
C HIS A 117 18.71 -18.95 -2.13
N GLU A 118 18.28 -17.80 -2.61
CA GLU A 118 18.88 -16.49 -2.32
C GLU A 118 18.09 -15.69 -1.26
N ARG A 119 16.87 -16.13 -0.94
CA ARG A 119 15.94 -15.35 -0.11
C ARG A 119 16.53 -14.90 1.23
N GLU A 120 17.24 -15.78 1.92
CA GLU A 120 17.86 -15.46 3.21
C GLU A 120 18.84 -14.30 3.12
N GLU A 121 19.69 -14.32 2.11
CA GLU A 121 20.65 -13.24 1.87
C GLU A 121 19.96 -11.94 1.48
N LEU A 122 18.96 -12.03 0.57
CA LEU A 122 18.20 -10.88 0.07
C LEU A 122 17.33 -10.24 1.16
N ILE A 123 16.78 -11.04 2.09
CA ILE A 123 16.12 -10.54 3.29
C ILE A 123 17.08 -9.71 4.13
N GLY A 124 18.31 -10.16 4.34
CA GLY A 124 19.33 -9.39 5.06
C GLY A 124 19.61 -8.04 4.42
N TYR A 125 19.75 -7.98 3.10
CA TYR A 125 19.95 -6.69 2.40
C TYR A 125 18.73 -5.78 2.50
N SER A 126 17.52 -6.33 2.43
CA SER A 126 16.28 -5.58 2.64
C SER A 126 16.22 -5.02 4.07
N GLN A 127 16.53 -5.83 5.08
CA GLN A 127 16.57 -5.41 6.48
C GLN A 127 17.53 -4.24 6.73
N ASP A 128 18.75 -4.30 6.18
CA ASP A 128 19.72 -3.19 6.26
C ASP A 128 19.16 -1.89 5.65
N SER A 129 18.42 -2.01 4.57
CA SER A 129 17.79 -0.86 3.90
C SER A 129 16.60 -0.34 4.70
N LEU A 130 15.73 -1.22 5.19
CA LEU A 130 14.56 -0.87 5.98
C LEU A 130 14.90 -0.13 7.26
N VAL A 131 15.98 -0.52 7.97
CA VAL A 131 16.47 0.20 9.15
C VAL A 131 16.88 1.63 8.80
N LYS A 132 17.61 1.84 7.70
CA LYS A 132 18.00 3.17 7.23
C LYS A 132 16.78 4.04 6.89
N LEU A 133 15.76 3.45 6.23
CA LEU A 133 14.51 4.14 5.92
C LEU A 133 13.74 4.48 7.20
N ALA A 134 13.73 3.59 8.19
CA ALA A 134 13.11 3.84 9.49
C ALA A 134 13.80 4.99 10.24
N ASP A 135 15.11 5.12 10.15
CA ASP A 135 15.85 6.25 10.71
C ASP A 135 15.40 7.58 10.09
N VAL A 136 15.34 7.63 8.75
CA VAL A 136 14.87 8.84 8.03
C VAL A 136 13.40 9.17 8.35
N ALA A 137 12.54 8.15 8.41
CA ALA A 137 11.12 8.36 8.73
C ALA A 137 10.93 8.89 10.15
N ALA A 138 11.70 8.37 11.11
CA ALA A 138 11.65 8.78 12.52
C ALA A 138 12.03 10.25 12.72
N GLU A 139 12.98 10.80 11.93
CA GLU A 139 13.33 12.22 11.96
C GLU A 139 12.10 13.13 11.72
N GLY A 140 11.18 12.70 10.84
CA GLY A 140 9.91 13.40 10.56
C GLY A 140 8.74 12.92 11.41
N GLY A 141 8.97 12.01 12.38
CA GLY A 141 7.94 11.42 13.24
C GLY A 141 6.98 10.50 12.48
N ALA A 142 7.46 9.83 11.42
CA ALA A 142 6.73 8.83 10.65
C ALA A 142 7.28 7.43 10.92
N ILE A 143 6.53 6.42 10.48
CA ILE A 143 6.88 5.00 10.56
C ILE A 143 6.92 4.37 9.17
N ILE A 144 7.73 3.32 9.02
CA ILE A 144 7.75 2.50 7.80
C ILE A 144 6.77 1.34 7.94
N ALA A 145 5.87 1.20 6.97
CA ALA A 145 4.95 0.07 6.82
C ALA A 145 5.44 -0.81 5.65
N VAL A 146 5.98 -1.97 5.98
CA VAL A 146 6.47 -2.96 5.00
C VAL A 146 5.28 -3.70 4.42
N GLU A 147 5.16 -3.69 3.10
CA GLU A 147 4.04 -4.32 2.41
C GLU A 147 4.31 -5.80 2.14
N ASN A 148 3.28 -6.64 2.33
CA ASN A 148 3.33 -8.00 1.82
C ASN A 148 3.14 -8.00 0.30
N LEU A 149 3.98 -8.75 -0.40
CA LEU A 149 4.06 -8.77 -1.86
C LEU A 149 3.80 -10.16 -2.43
N PRO A 150 3.37 -10.27 -3.69
CA PRO A 150 3.02 -11.56 -4.27
C PRO A 150 4.24 -12.36 -4.78
N ARG A 151 3.97 -13.53 -5.33
CA ARG A 151 4.88 -14.36 -6.17
C ARG A 151 6.24 -14.66 -5.54
N THR A 152 7.31 -14.20 -6.18
CA THR A 152 8.69 -14.40 -5.75
C THR A 152 9.23 -13.27 -4.89
N CYS A 153 8.45 -12.20 -4.66
CA CYS A 153 8.88 -11.09 -3.81
C CYS A 153 9.20 -11.53 -2.38
N LEU A 154 10.02 -10.77 -1.69
CA LEU A 154 10.15 -10.89 -0.24
C LEU A 154 8.87 -10.36 0.41
N GLY A 155 8.44 -11.00 1.50
CA GLY A 155 7.19 -10.61 2.16
C GLY A 155 5.94 -11.32 1.62
N ARG A 156 6.08 -12.38 0.81
CA ARG A 156 4.95 -13.14 0.22
C ARG A 156 4.08 -13.90 1.24
N ASN A 157 4.49 -13.95 2.49
CA ASN A 157 3.75 -14.57 3.59
C ASN A 157 4.13 -13.93 4.93
N SER A 158 3.42 -14.29 5.99
CA SER A 158 3.63 -13.75 7.33
C SER A 158 5.00 -14.07 7.92
N ALA A 159 5.59 -15.22 7.58
CA ALA A 159 6.92 -15.59 8.06
C ALA A 159 8.00 -14.65 7.50
N ASP A 160 7.93 -14.36 6.20
CA ASP A 160 8.82 -13.39 5.55
C ASP A 160 8.65 -11.98 6.16
N ILE A 161 7.40 -11.51 6.30
CA ILE A 161 7.10 -10.20 6.87
C ILE A 161 7.62 -10.09 8.30
N LYS A 162 7.33 -11.08 9.16
CA LYS A 162 7.85 -11.11 10.54
C LYS A 162 9.37 -11.05 10.57
N LYS A 163 10.03 -11.76 9.66
CA LYS A 163 11.48 -11.73 9.54
C LYS A 163 11.99 -10.36 9.10
N LEU A 164 11.40 -9.78 8.04
CA LEU A 164 11.77 -8.46 7.53
C LEU A 164 11.67 -7.37 8.61
N ILE A 165 10.59 -7.36 9.40
CA ILE A 165 10.36 -6.33 10.42
C ILE A 165 11.02 -6.61 11.77
N SER A 166 11.61 -7.79 11.97
CA SER A 166 12.20 -8.19 13.27
C SER A 166 13.44 -7.41 13.69
N VAL A 167 14.06 -6.70 12.76
CA VAL A 167 15.33 -5.97 12.99
C VAL A 167 15.14 -4.60 13.63
N ASP A 168 13.90 -4.07 13.62
CA ASP A 168 13.61 -2.76 14.18
C ASP A 168 12.12 -2.67 14.57
N ASP A 169 11.82 -2.36 15.82
CA ASP A 169 10.46 -2.25 16.36
C ASP A 169 9.63 -1.12 15.72
N ARG A 170 10.26 -0.17 15.05
CA ARG A 170 9.62 0.93 14.32
C ARG A 170 9.00 0.46 12.99
N LEU A 171 9.44 -0.69 12.48
CA LEU A 171 8.86 -1.29 11.27
C LEU A 171 7.49 -1.87 11.57
N LYS A 172 6.54 -1.57 10.72
CA LYS A 172 5.14 -1.99 10.78
C LYS A 172 4.76 -2.67 9.47
N VAL A 173 3.50 -2.98 9.29
CA VAL A 173 3.00 -3.73 8.14
C VAL A 173 1.93 -2.90 7.40
N CYS A 174 2.09 -2.80 6.09
CA CYS A 174 1.01 -2.53 5.17
C CYS A 174 0.45 -3.88 4.71
N PHE A 175 -0.82 -4.14 5.02
CA PHE A 175 -1.47 -5.39 4.63
C PHE A 175 -2.20 -5.20 3.30
N ASP A 176 -1.67 -5.81 2.24
CA ASP A 176 -2.35 -5.91 0.95
C ASP A 176 -3.11 -7.22 0.83
N THR A 177 -4.41 -7.11 0.53
CA THR A 177 -5.32 -8.27 0.40
C THR A 177 -5.07 -9.08 -0.85
N ASN A 178 -4.53 -8.47 -1.91
CA ASN A 178 -4.42 -9.04 -3.25
C ASN A 178 -3.11 -9.83 -3.48
N HIS A 179 -2.18 -9.76 -2.54
CA HIS A 179 -0.82 -10.29 -2.68
C HIS A 179 -0.60 -11.67 -2.02
N LEU A 180 -1.61 -12.25 -1.37
CA LEU A 180 -1.48 -13.52 -0.65
C LEU A 180 -1.86 -14.72 -1.53
N THR A 181 -0.92 -15.21 -2.33
CA THR A 181 -1.12 -16.39 -3.19
C THR A 181 -0.67 -17.72 -2.55
N CYS A 182 0.04 -17.66 -1.41
CA CYS A 182 0.62 -18.87 -0.77
C CYS A 182 0.21 -19.03 0.72
N GLN A 183 -0.63 -18.14 1.25
CA GLN A 183 -1.12 -18.20 2.62
C GLN A 183 -2.55 -17.64 2.68
N SER A 184 -3.39 -18.13 3.61
CA SER A 184 -4.72 -17.56 3.79
C SER A 184 -4.64 -16.13 4.36
N ILE A 185 -5.57 -15.28 3.95
CA ILE A 185 -5.69 -13.90 4.46
C ILE A 185 -5.85 -13.92 5.98
N ARG A 186 -6.71 -14.81 6.50
CA ARG A 186 -6.97 -14.96 7.94
C ARG A 186 -5.69 -15.27 8.71
N ASP A 187 -4.95 -16.29 8.29
CA ASP A 187 -3.71 -16.69 8.97
C ASP A 187 -2.66 -15.58 8.92
N PHE A 188 -2.54 -14.90 7.79
CA PHE A 188 -1.63 -13.75 7.68
C PHE A 188 -1.98 -12.66 8.69
N ILE A 189 -3.25 -12.20 8.74
CA ILE A 189 -3.68 -11.15 9.67
C ILE A 189 -3.44 -11.57 11.13
N LEU A 190 -3.78 -12.80 11.50
CA LEU A 190 -3.55 -13.29 12.86
C LEU A 190 -2.07 -13.38 13.22
N ASP A 191 -1.22 -13.71 12.27
CA ASP A 191 0.22 -13.87 12.44
C ASP A 191 0.97 -12.54 12.62
N VAL A 192 0.59 -11.49 11.88
CA VAL A 192 1.24 -10.17 11.96
C VAL A 192 0.54 -9.24 12.95
N GLY A 193 -0.73 -9.50 13.26
CA GLY A 193 -1.49 -8.94 14.37
C GLY A 193 -1.49 -7.41 14.40
N ASP A 194 -1.08 -6.87 15.55
CA ASP A 194 -1.02 -5.43 15.86
C ASP A 194 0.05 -4.65 15.09
N LYS A 195 0.84 -5.32 14.27
CA LYS A 195 1.83 -4.65 13.40
C LYS A 195 1.18 -4.02 12.16
N ILE A 196 -0.06 -4.42 11.79
CA ILE A 196 -0.79 -3.81 10.67
C ILE A 196 -1.19 -2.38 11.03
N VAL A 197 -0.68 -1.39 10.28
CA VAL A 197 -0.96 0.04 10.49
C VAL A 197 -1.69 0.68 9.32
N THR A 198 -1.63 0.09 8.14
CA THR A 198 -2.37 0.48 6.94
C THR A 198 -2.69 -0.73 6.08
N THR A 199 -3.59 -0.57 5.12
CA THR A 199 -4.06 -1.68 4.28
C THR A 199 -4.21 -1.23 2.84
N HIS A 200 -4.02 -2.17 1.90
CA HIS A 200 -4.44 -2.05 0.49
C HIS A 200 -5.55 -3.06 0.22
N PHE A 201 -6.69 -2.57 -0.24
CA PHE A 201 -7.87 -3.39 -0.48
C PHE A 201 -8.21 -3.44 -1.96
N SER A 202 -8.07 -4.63 -2.51
CA SER A 202 -8.58 -5.05 -3.82
C SER A 202 -8.92 -6.53 -3.78
N ASP A 203 -9.60 -7.04 -4.79
CA ASP A 203 -10.01 -8.44 -4.86
C ASP A 203 -9.29 -9.19 -5.97
N TYR A 204 -9.26 -10.52 -5.87
CA TYR A 204 -8.57 -11.39 -6.81
C TYR A 204 -9.10 -12.83 -6.76
N ASP A 205 -8.50 -13.70 -7.57
CA ASP A 205 -8.88 -15.12 -7.72
C ASP A 205 -8.00 -16.09 -6.92
N PHE A 206 -7.11 -15.62 -6.04
CA PHE A 206 -6.07 -16.38 -5.33
C PHE A 206 -5.03 -17.07 -6.24
N VAL A 207 -5.01 -16.72 -7.52
CA VAL A 207 -4.03 -17.26 -8.49
C VAL A 207 -2.87 -16.28 -8.71
N ASP A 208 -3.21 -15.00 -8.94
CA ASP A 208 -2.25 -13.91 -9.11
C ASP A 208 -2.93 -12.59 -8.74
N GLU A 209 -2.16 -11.52 -8.53
CA GLU A 209 -2.71 -10.19 -8.28
C GLU A 209 -3.60 -9.71 -9.44
N LYS A 210 -4.71 -9.04 -9.11
CA LYS A 210 -5.71 -8.59 -10.08
C LYS A 210 -6.16 -7.16 -9.87
N HIS A 211 -6.05 -6.63 -8.66
CA HIS A 211 -6.53 -5.30 -8.26
C HIS A 211 -7.99 -5.02 -8.67
N TRP A 212 -8.86 -6.05 -8.60
CA TRP A 212 -10.30 -5.91 -8.85
C TRP A 212 -11.00 -5.19 -7.69
N LEU A 213 -12.19 -4.67 -7.96
CA LEU A 213 -13.04 -4.12 -6.90
C LEU A 213 -13.41 -5.20 -5.87
N PRO A 214 -13.37 -4.87 -4.56
CA PRO A 214 -13.86 -5.78 -3.52
C PRO A 214 -15.23 -6.38 -3.83
N GLY A 215 -15.33 -7.71 -3.79
CA GLY A 215 -16.53 -8.48 -4.16
C GLY A 215 -16.59 -8.93 -5.61
N GLU A 216 -15.63 -8.58 -6.46
CA GLU A 216 -15.51 -9.10 -7.84
C GLU A 216 -14.65 -10.38 -7.90
N GLY A 217 -13.87 -10.68 -6.85
CA GLY A 217 -13.04 -11.86 -6.73
C GLY A 217 -13.58 -12.89 -5.73
N GLN A 218 -12.67 -13.51 -4.98
CA GLN A 218 -12.99 -14.64 -4.12
C GLN A 218 -12.71 -14.38 -2.63
N ILE A 219 -12.38 -13.15 -2.22
CA ILE A 219 -12.11 -12.83 -0.82
C ILE A 219 -13.40 -12.92 0.01
N ASP A 220 -13.34 -13.62 1.15
CA ASP A 220 -14.41 -13.59 2.17
C ASP A 220 -14.28 -12.30 3.00
N TRP A 221 -14.91 -11.24 2.53
CA TRP A 221 -14.87 -9.92 3.13
C TRP A 221 -15.41 -9.88 4.57
N PRO A 222 -16.54 -10.56 4.92
CA PRO A 222 -16.98 -10.70 6.30
C PRO A 222 -15.93 -11.31 7.23
N ASP A 223 -15.27 -12.41 6.85
CA ASP A 223 -14.23 -13.05 7.64
C ASP A 223 -12.97 -12.17 7.76
N LEU A 224 -12.59 -11.50 6.67
CA LEU A 224 -11.47 -10.55 6.67
C LEU A 224 -11.69 -9.44 7.69
N PHE A 225 -12.86 -8.79 7.69
CA PHE A 225 -13.16 -7.73 8.65
C PHE A 225 -13.28 -8.24 10.09
N ALA A 226 -13.87 -9.41 10.29
CA ALA A 226 -13.91 -10.04 11.62
C ALA A 226 -12.50 -10.31 12.15
N THR A 227 -11.58 -10.70 11.28
CA THR A 227 -10.19 -10.96 11.63
C THR A 227 -9.39 -9.68 11.91
N LEU A 228 -9.58 -8.62 11.11
CA LEU A 228 -9.00 -7.30 11.41
C LEU A 228 -9.51 -6.74 12.74
N ASP A 229 -10.79 -6.97 13.06
CA ASP A 229 -11.35 -6.60 14.36
C ASP A 229 -10.69 -7.36 15.51
N GLN A 230 -10.43 -8.64 15.32
CA GLN A 230 -9.79 -9.49 16.32
C GLN A 230 -8.38 -9.01 16.67
N VAL A 231 -7.62 -8.50 15.70
CA VAL A 231 -6.28 -7.94 15.92
C VAL A 231 -6.29 -6.45 16.27
N GLY A 232 -7.48 -5.82 16.32
CA GLY A 232 -7.64 -4.44 16.78
C GLY A 232 -7.27 -3.37 15.75
N TYR A 233 -7.28 -3.68 14.45
CA TYR A 233 -7.00 -2.69 13.40
C TYR A 233 -8.01 -1.53 13.42
N GLN A 234 -7.51 -0.30 13.35
CA GLN A 234 -8.32 0.93 13.41
C GLN A 234 -8.05 1.91 12.26
N GLY A 235 -7.13 1.58 11.35
CA GLY A 235 -6.79 2.43 10.21
C GLY A 235 -7.90 2.47 9.15
N PRO A 236 -7.72 3.27 8.09
CA PRO A 236 -8.66 3.32 6.96
C PRO A 236 -8.61 2.03 6.13
N ILE A 237 -9.65 1.85 5.33
CA ILE A 237 -9.65 0.92 4.20
C ILE A 237 -9.13 1.71 3.00
N ILE A 238 -7.89 1.46 2.57
CA ILE A 238 -7.32 2.09 1.38
C ILE A 238 -7.58 1.19 0.18
N TYR A 239 -8.42 1.66 -0.74
CA TYR A 239 -8.61 0.96 -2.01
C TYR A 239 -7.36 1.13 -2.88
N GLU A 240 -6.80 0.03 -3.33
CA GLU A 240 -5.76 -0.04 -4.35
C GLU A 240 -6.25 -0.91 -5.48
N VAL A 241 -6.89 -0.28 -6.44
CA VAL A 241 -7.55 -0.95 -7.58
C VAL A 241 -7.11 -0.32 -8.88
N ASP A 242 -7.05 -1.14 -9.94
CA ASP A 242 -6.73 -0.67 -11.27
C ASP A 242 -7.89 0.12 -11.87
N PHE A 243 -7.60 1.35 -12.26
CA PHE A 243 -8.51 2.15 -13.08
C PHE A 243 -8.19 1.88 -14.56
N ASP A 244 -9.13 1.26 -15.28
CA ASP A 244 -8.95 0.84 -16.69
C ASP A 244 -8.54 1.96 -17.66
N GLU A 245 -8.70 3.22 -17.28
CA GLU A 245 -8.36 4.36 -18.15
C GLU A 245 -6.87 4.47 -18.42
N TYR A 246 -6.02 3.83 -17.60
CA TYR A 246 -4.58 4.04 -17.59
C TYR A 246 -3.75 2.77 -17.65
N ASN A 247 -4.38 1.62 -17.51
CA ASN A 247 -3.67 0.33 -17.52
C ASN A 247 -4.08 -0.49 -18.74
N ALA A 248 -3.28 -0.41 -19.82
CA ALA A 248 -3.47 -1.21 -21.02
C ALA A 248 -3.35 -2.74 -20.78
N THR A 249 -2.94 -3.13 -19.58
CA THR A 249 -2.82 -4.53 -19.14
C THR A 249 -3.94 -4.99 -18.22
N ALA A 250 -4.83 -4.11 -17.78
CA ALA A 250 -6.05 -4.48 -17.04
C ALA A 250 -7.00 -5.25 -17.96
N LEU A 251 -6.66 -6.50 -18.20
CA LEU A 251 -7.23 -7.34 -19.25
C LEU A 251 -8.56 -7.98 -18.86
N ALA A 252 -9.04 -7.85 -17.63
CA ALA A 252 -10.11 -8.72 -17.19
C ALA A 252 -11.49 -8.05 -17.12
N SER A 253 -11.58 -6.80 -16.77
CA SER A 253 -12.87 -6.12 -16.77
C SER A 253 -12.90 -5.10 -17.88
N GLN A 254 -13.63 -5.34 -18.92
CA GLN A 254 -13.92 -4.37 -19.98
C GLN A 254 -14.79 -3.19 -19.48
N LYS A 255 -14.86 -3.00 -18.17
CA LYS A 255 -15.56 -1.90 -17.53
C LYS A 255 -14.54 -0.90 -17.05
N ARG A 256 -14.53 0.28 -17.66
CA ARG A 256 -13.81 1.43 -17.13
C ARG A 256 -14.28 1.68 -15.70
N LEU A 257 -13.41 1.46 -14.73
CA LEU A 257 -13.73 1.73 -13.34
C LEU A 257 -13.81 3.24 -13.17
N GLN A 258 -14.99 3.73 -12.84
CA GLN A 258 -15.24 5.12 -12.54
C GLN A 258 -15.20 5.31 -11.02
N LEU A 259 -14.71 6.45 -10.54
CA LEU A 259 -14.74 6.77 -9.11
C LEU A 259 -16.12 6.60 -8.48
N GLU A 260 -17.18 6.83 -9.23
CA GLU A 260 -18.56 6.68 -8.78
C GLU A 260 -18.92 5.24 -8.38
N ALA A 261 -18.26 4.23 -8.97
CA ALA A 261 -18.46 2.82 -8.60
C ALA A 261 -18.01 2.53 -7.15
N PHE A 262 -17.07 3.31 -6.61
CA PHE A 262 -16.59 3.13 -5.24
C PHE A 262 -17.66 3.45 -4.18
N THR A 263 -18.62 4.34 -4.48
CA THR A 263 -19.70 4.65 -3.53
C THR A 263 -20.49 3.40 -3.17
N ASP A 264 -20.96 2.66 -4.19
CA ASP A 264 -21.75 1.45 -4.00
C ASP A 264 -20.88 0.33 -3.43
N ASN A 265 -19.62 0.24 -3.85
CA ASN A 265 -18.69 -0.75 -3.37
C ASN A 265 -18.33 -0.54 -1.89
N TYR A 266 -18.10 0.69 -1.46
CA TYR A 266 -17.88 0.98 -0.05
C TYR A 266 -19.12 0.69 0.81
N GLN A 267 -20.34 0.89 0.29
CA GLN A 267 -21.56 0.44 0.96
C GLN A 267 -21.65 -1.10 1.06
N PHE A 268 -21.15 -1.82 0.04
CA PHE A 268 -21.00 -3.27 0.12
C PHE A 268 -20.05 -3.66 1.26
N LEU A 269 -18.83 -3.11 1.32
CA LEU A 269 -17.89 -3.40 2.40
C LEU A 269 -18.44 -3.01 3.77
N LYS A 270 -19.16 -1.89 3.89
CA LYS A 270 -19.83 -1.52 5.14
C LYS A 270 -20.77 -2.60 5.65
N ARG A 271 -21.50 -3.26 4.78
CA ARG A 271 -22.37 -4.39 5.20
C ARG A 271 -21.54 -5.55 5.74
N CYS A 272 -20.36 -5.81 5.15
CA CYS A 272 -19.49 -6.90 5.59
C CYS A 272 -18.95 -6.69 7.02
N PHE A 273 -18.54 -5.46 7.40
CA PHE A 273 -18.01 -5.21 8.75
C PHE A 273 -19.05 -4.81 9.79
N THR A 274 -20.33 -4.71 9.42
CA THR A 274 -21.45 -4.51 10.35
C THR A 274 -22.25 -5.76 10.64
N GLN A 275 -22.02 -6.85 9.91
CA GLN A 275 -22.64 -8.15 10.20
C GLN A 275 -21.93 -8.76 11.43
N LYS A 276 -22.63 -8.74 12.57
CA LYS A 276 -22.25 -9.47 13.80
C LYS A 276 -23.07 -10.73 13.92
#